data_1311bb06004d537f33a9251ac3dcf489
#
_entry.id   1311bb06004d537f33a9251ac3dcf489
#
_cell.length_a   1.000
_cell.length_b   1.000
_cell.length_c   1.000
_cell.angle_alpha   90.00
_cell.angle_beta   90.00
_cell.angle_gamma   90.00
#
_symmetry.space_group_name_H-M   'P 1'
#
loop_
_entity.id
_entity.type
_entity.pdbx_description
1 polymer ?
#
loop_
_entity_poly.entity_id
_entity_poly.type
_entity_poly.pdbx_seq_one_letter_code
_entity_poly.pdbx_strand_id
1 'polypeptide(L)'
;MRLLAYPAALVLAFILYLSCPKLAPLVLSLPKKLLPPLTRLDQRFSCPPYAVSYPVYLLLFFLVGLLLGLIHPAVSAVTMALPLLGLAPIPASCAVKRELDSGAFEKDIPAYEAKVRNTCAALVPEFVAHLCAPLLLMALGMPLHIGSALGWAYLALCSSCAEIPKADQLLGSIVHAADKVFSALLVLCSGVVGRNPFRTGGHGAQSRLMNILGITDDDHATHAPVSGDISQAAFLCCFCICLLCLMLTLALIPFVHAG
;
A
#
# COMPACT_ATOMS: atom_id res chain seq x y z
N MET A 1 15.45 -6.72 18.56
CA MET A 1 14.30 -5.81 18.50
C MET A 1 13.96 -5.33 17.09
N ARG A 2 14.92 -5.03 16.21
CA ARG A 2 14.65 -4.55 14.83
C ARG A 2 13.85 -5.54 13.96
N LEU A 3 14.04 -6.85 14.14
CA LEU A 3 13.31 -7.89 13.38
C LEU A 3 11.81 -7.88 13.59
N LEU A 4 11.35 -7.61 14.80
CA LEU A 4 9.93 -7.55 15.14
C LEU A 4 9.27 -6.21 14.77
N ALA A 5 10.06 -5.25 14.28
CA ALA A 5 9.55 -3.91 14.00
C ALA A 5 8.49 -3.88 12.89
N TYR A 6 8.63 -4.70 11.83
CA TYR A 6 7.65 -4.76 10.75
C TYR A 6 6.32 -5.39 11.16
N PRO A 7 6.30 -6.63 11.69
CA PRO A 7 5.04 -7.22 12.11
C PRO A 7 4.41 -6.40 13.24
N ALA A 8 5.20 -5.87 14.16
CA ALA A 8 4.69 -4.99 15.23
C ALA A 8 4.12 -3.68 14.65
N ALA A 9 4.79 -3.05 13.68
CA ALA A 9 4.29 -1.84 13.02
C ALA A 9 2.99 -2.11 12.26
N LEU A 10 2.88 -3.24 11.55
CA LEU A 10 1.66 -3.60 10.82
C LEU A 10 0.49 -3.87 11.78
N VAL A 11 0.71 -4.65 12.83
CA VAL A 11 -0.30 -4.91 13.87
C VAL A 11 -0.72 -3.61 14.55
N LEU A 12 0.24 -2.77 14.90
CA LEU A 12 -0.02 -1.48 15.54
C LEU A 12 -0.77 -0.53 14.59
N ALA A 13 -0.42 -0.51 13.29
CA ALA A 13 -1.16 0.25 12.28
C ALA A 13 -2.62 -0.20 12.22
N PHE A 14 -2.88 -1.50 12.25
CA PHE A 14 -4.23 -2.04 12.29
C PHE A 14 -5.00 -1.63 13.54
N ILE A 15 -4.37 -1.74 14.73
CA ILE A 15 -4.97 -1.31 16.01
C ILE A 15 -5.26 0.19 15.99
N LEU A 16 -4.30 1.02 15.55
CA LEU A 16 -4.47 2.47 15.46
C LEU A 16 -5.58 2.85 14.47
N TYR A 17 -5.66 2.14 13.35
CA TYR A 17 -6.72 2.37 12.37
C TYR A 17 -8.10 2.07 12.95
N LEU A 18 -8.27 0.96 13.68
CA LEU A 18 -9.53 0.62 14.34
C LEU A 18 -9.89 1.58 15.47
N SER A 19 -8.89 2.01 16.26
CA SER A 19 -9.12 2.88 17.42
C SER A 19 -9.34 4.34 17.04
N CYS A 20 -8.64 4.81 16.00
CA CYS A 20 -8.63 6.19 15.59
C CYS A 20 -8.71 6.33 14.05
N PRO A 21 -9.83 5.99 13.42
CA PRO A 21 -9.95 5.99 11.95
C PRO A 21 -9.70 7.37 11.32
N LYS A 22 -9.90 8.46 12.08
CA LYS A 22 -9.61 9.84 11.64
C LYS A 22 -8.10 10.12 11.50
N LEU A 23 -7.24 9.31 12.09
CA LEU A 23 -5.79 9.48 12.00
C LEU A 23 -5.26 9.13 10.61
N ALA A 24 -5.83 8.10 9.98
CA ALA A 24 -5.39 7.65 8.65
C ALA A 24 -5.42 8.76 7.58
N PRO A 25 -6.54 9.46 7.34
CA PRO A 25 -6.57 10.53 6.33
C PRO A 25 -5.64 11.70 6.69
N LEU A 26 -5.42 11.97 7.98
CA LEU A 26 -4.48 12.99 8.41
C LEU A 26 -3.05 12.63 8.00
N VAL A 27 -2.60 11.42 8.34
CA VAL A 27 -1.24 10.94 8.07
C VAL A 27 -1.00 10.78 6.58
N LEU A 28 -1.95 10.21 5.84
CA LEU A 28 -1.86 10.03 4.39
C LEU A 28 -1.91 11.37 3.64
N SER A 29 -2.41 12.44 4.26
CA SER A 29 -2.38 13.78 3.69
C SER A 29 -1.05 14.53 3.93
N LEU A 30 -0.16 14.03 4.81
CA LEU A 30 1.12 14.69 5.09
C LEU A 30 1.99 14.91 3.85
N PRO A 31 2.16 13.91 2.94
CA PRO A 31 2.92 14.12 1.71
C PRO A 31 2.35 15.26 0.86
N LYS A 32 1.02 15.33 0.72
CA LYS A 32 0.33 16.39 -0.03
C LYS A 32 0.55 17.78 0.54
N LYS A 33 0.72 17.89 1.85
CA LYS A 33 0.93 19.18 2.53
C LYS A 33 2.39 19.60 2.57
N LEU A 34 3.30 18.64 2.69
CA LEU A 34 4.74 18.93 2.88
C LEU A 34 5.51 19.04 1.58
N LEU A 35 5.15 18.28 0.56
CA LEU A 35 5.91 18.25 -0.69
C LEU A 35 5.79 19.55 -1.50
N PRO A 36 4.61 20.18 -1.69
CA PRO A 36 4.47 21.40 -2.47
C PRO A 36 5.34 22.59 -1.98
N PRO A 37 5.43 22.89 -0.67
CA PRO A 37 6.34 23.93 -0.22
C PRO A 37 7.82 23.60 -0.46
N LEU A 38 8.19 22.29 -0.45
CA LEU A 38 9.57 21.88 -0.71
C LEU A 38 9.93 21.98 -2.21
N THR A 39 8.99 21.79 -3.13
CA THR A 39 9.25 21.98 -4.56
C THR A 39 9.59 23.43 -4.94
N ARG A 40 9.24 24.40 -4.10
CA ARG A 40 9.70 25.79 -4.27
C ARG A 40 11.22 25.95 -4.07
N LEU A 41 11.85 25.00 -3.36
CA LEU A 41 13.31 24.99 -3.23
C LEU A 41 13.98 24.65 -4.57
N ASP A 42 13.44 23.71 -5.33
CA ASP A 42 13.96 23.38 -6.66
C ASP A 42 13.94 24.60 -7.57
N GLN A 43 12.85 25.37 -7.54
CA GLN A 43 12.72 26.61 -8.31
C GLN A 43 13.73 27.67 -7.84
N ARG A 44 13.91 27.82 -6.52
CA ARG A 44 14.84 28.80 -5.94
C ARG A 44 16.30 28.51 -6.27
N PHE A 45 16.66 27.24 -6.37
CA PHE A 45 18.02 26.81 -6.73
C PHE A 45 18.22 26.55 -8.22
N SER A 46 17.19 26.84 -9.06
CA SER A 46 17.21 26.58 -10.51
C SER A 46 17.60 25.14 -10.86
N CYS A 47 17.21 24.20 -10.03
CA CYS A 47 17.47 22.78 -10.20
C CYS A 47 16.32 22.09 -10.95
N PRO A 48 16.58 20.89 -11.55
CA PRO A 48 15.51 20.05 -12.09
C PRO A 48 14.44 19.76 -11.02
N PRO A 49 13.18 19.56 -11.43
CA PRO A 49 12.09 19.22 -10.50
C PRO A 49 12.46 18.06 -9.58
N TYR A 50 12.20 18.22 -8.29
CA TYR A 50 12.45 17.25 -7.23
C TYR A 50 13.92 16.94 -6.90
N ALA A 51 14.90 17.57 -7.55
CA ALA A 51 16.34 17.33 -7.31
C ALA A 51 16.78 17.72 -5.89
N VAL A 52 16.22 18.78 -5.33
CA VAL A 52 16.52 19.26 -3.96
C VAL A 52 15.38 18.88 -3.01
N SER A 53 14.14 18.95 -3.47
CA SER A 53 12.97 18.70 -2.61
C SER A 53 12.92 17.27 -2.07
N TYR A 54 13.24 16.23 -2.85
CA TYR A 54 13.24 14.86 -2.33
C TYR A 54 14.33 14.58 -1.29
N PRO A 55 15.61 14.94 -1.50
CA PRO A 55 16.62 14.81 -0.46
C PRO A 55 16.27 15.54 0.83
N VAL A 56 15.73 16.76 0.72
CA VAL A 56 15.28 17.54 1.89
C VAL A 56 14.12 16.87 2.60
N TYR A 57 13.15 16.34 1.83
CA TYR A 57 12.02 15.58 2.36
C TYR A 57 12.48 14.32 3.11
N LEU A 58 13.38 13.52 2.49
CA LEU A 58 13.97 12.34 3.13
C LEU A 58 14.73 12.70 4.39
N LEU A 59 15.54 13.77 4.35
CA LEU A 59 16.30 14.25 5.50
C LEU A 59 15.39 14.69 6.64
N LEU A 60 14.28 15.38 6.34
CA LEU A 60 13.30 15.79 7.34
C LEU A 60 12.75 14.58 8.10
N PHE A 61 12.26 13.58 7.38
CA PHE A 61 11.72 12.35 8.02
C PHE A 61 12.80 11.52 8.70
N PHE A 62 14.03 11.51 8.15
CA PHE A 62 15.18 10.87 8.81
C PHE A 62 15.45 11.52 10.17
N LEU A 63 15.51 12.85 10.25
CA LEU A 63 15.74 13.56 11.50
C LEU A 63 14.59 13.33 12.49
N VAL A 64 13.34 13.39 12.04
CA VAL A 64 12.17 13.07 12.88
C VAL A 64 12.26 11.65 13.42
N GLY A 65 12.54 10.68 12.57
CA GLY A 65 12.68 9.28 13.00
C GLY A 65 13.86 9.05 13.93
N LEU A 66 14.98 9.77 13.74
CA LEU A 66 16.15 9.72 14.62
C LEU A 66 15.79 10.28 16.01
N LEU A 67 15.19 11.46 16.06
CA LEU A 67 14.78 12.10 17.34
C LEU A 67 13.77 11.23 18.10
N LEU A 68 12.76 10.72 17.43
CA LEU A 68 11.75 9.86 18.04
C LEU A 68 12.35 8.52 18.51
N GLY A 69 13.31 7.98 17.74
CA GLY A 69 14.05 6.76 18.10
C GLY A 69 14.89 6.89 19.35
N LEU A 70 15.38 8.09 19.66
CA LEU A 70 16.14 8.39 20.88
C LEU A 70 15.27 8.43 22.15
N ILE A 71 13.96 8.70 22.01
CA ILE A 71 13.04 8.80 23.15
C ILE A 71 12.75 7.41 23.71
N HIS A 72 12.24 6.50 22.91
CA HIS A 72 11.91 5.15 23.33
C HIS A 72 11.64 4.21 22.14
N PRO A 73 12.01 2.91 22.20
CA PRO A 73 11.76 1.96 21.12
C PRO A 73 10.28 1.82 20.72
N ALA A 74 9.35 1.93 21.69
CA ALA A 74 7.92 1.90 21.39
C ALA A 74 7.46 3.08 20.53
N VAL A 75 8.06 4.27 20.74
CA VAL A 75 7.77 5.45 19.90
C VAL A 75 8.21 5.20 18.46
N SER A 76 9.35 4.55 18.27
CA SER A 76 9.80 4.13 16.93
C SER A 76 8.81 3.18 16.25
N ALA A 77 8.26 2.20 16.98
CA ALA A 77 7.27 1.27 16.44
C ALA A 77 5.98 2.00 16.04
N VAL A 78 5.49 2.93 16.87
CA VAL A 78 4.32 3.77 16.54
C VAL A 78 4.59 4.60 15.30
N THR A 79 5.76 5.23 15.22
CA THR A 79 6.15 6.07 14.10
C THR A 79 6.23 5.29 12.80
N MET A 80 6.73 4.05 12.84
CA MET A 80 6.76 3.14 11.69
C MET A 80 5.37 2.64 11.29
N ALA A 81 4.42 2.56 12.22
CA ALA A 81 3.05 2.17 11.95
C ALA A 81 2.28 3.26 11.17
N LEU A 82 2.62 4.55 11.36
CA LEU A 82 1.89 5.66 10.76
C LEU A 82 1.81 5.58 9.21
N PRO A 83 2.90 5.41 8.44
CA PRO A 83 2.81 5.31 6.99
C PRO A 83 2.03 4.07 6.50
N LEU A 84 1.80 3.08 7.38
CA LEU A 84 1.05 1.86 7.07
C LEU A 84 -0.45 1.97 7.40
N LEU A 85 -0.95 3.15 7.78
CA LEU A 85 -2.38 3.39 8.03
C LEU A 85 -3.24 3.38 6.76
N GLY A 86 -2.67 3.03 5.61
CA GLY A 86 -3.34 2.89 4.31
C GLY A 86 -4.34 1.73 4.21
N LEU A 87 -4.96 1.33 5.33
CA LEU A 87 -5.99 0.27 5.41
C LEU A 87 -7.40 0.77 5.05
N ALA A 88 -7.54 2.05 4.69
CA ALA A 88 -8.82 2.67 4.32
C ALA A 88 -9.62 1.94 3.22
N PRO A 89 -9.01 1.25 2.23
CA PRO A 89 -9.75 0.50 1.22
C PRO A 89 -10.62 -0.63 1.80
N ILE A 90 -10.22 -1.24 2.92
CA ILE A 90 -10.95 -2.37 3.52
C ILE A 90 -12.34 -1.96 3.99
N PRO A 91 -12.53 -0.98 4.90
CA PRO A 91 -13.88 -0.59 5.33
C PRO A 91 -14.68 0.05 4.21
N ALA A 92 -14.05 0.73 3.24
CA ALA A 92 -14.74 1.26 2.08
C ALA A 92 -15.35 0.13 1.25
N SER A 93 -14.60 -0.93 0.95
CA SER A 93 -15.11 -2.10 0.25
C SER A 93 -16.19 -2.85 1.04
N CYS A 94 -16.03 -2.96 2.37
CA CYS A 94 -17.06 -3.54 3.24
C CYS A 94 -18.35 -2.72 3.27
N ALA A 95 -18.26 -1.38 3.16
CA ALA A 95 -19.45 -0.52 3.07
C ALA A 95 -20.19 -0.73 1.75
N VAL A 96 -19.46 -0.79 0.62
CA VAL A 96 -20.04 -1.10 -0.69
C VAL A 96 -20.68 -2.49 -0.69
N LYS A 97 -20.02 -3.49 -0.09
CA LYS A 97 -20.62 -4.83 0.03
C LYS A 97 -21.94 -4.80 0.78
N ARG A 98 -22.03 -4.09 1.92
CA ARG A 98 -23.27 -3.96 2.68
C ARG A 98 -24.38 -3.27 1.87
N GLU A 99 -24.02 -2.24 1.09
CA GLU A 99 -24.94 -1.58 0.17
C GLU A 99 -25.51 -2.56 -0.87
N LEU A 100 -24.65 -3.38 -1.47
CA LEU A 100 -25.04 -4.42 -2.43
C LEU A 100 -25.92 -5.49 -1.80
N ASP A 101 -25.58 -5.94 -0.58
CA ASP A 101 -26.33 -6.97 0.15
C ASP A 101 -27.69 -6.44 0.67
N SER A 102 -27.89 -5.12 0.72
CA SER A 102 -29.18 -4.49 1.14
C SER A 102 -30.28 -4.51 0.08
N GLY A 103 -30.00 -5.04 -1.12
CA GLY A 103 -30.97 -5.12 -2.22
C GLY A 103 -31.10 -3.82 -3.04
N ALA A 104 -30.22 -2.83 -2.83
CA ALA A 104 -30.26 -1.55 -3.54
C ALA A 104 -30.22 -1.70 -5.08
N PHE A 105 -29.71 -2.82 -5.58
CA PHE A 105 -29.51 -3.10 -7.01
C PHE A 105 -30.32 -4.30 -7.53
N GLU A 106 -31.35 -4.77 -6.81
CA GLU A 106 -32.14 -5.96 -7.20
C GLU A 106 -32.75 -5.87 -8.62
N LYS A 107 -33.02 -4.65 -9.09
CA LYS A 107 -33.66 -4.40 -10.40
C LYS A 107 -32.65 -4.09 -11.51
N ASP A 108 -31.37 -3.88 -11.19
CA ASP A 108 -30.35 -3.47 -12.15
C ASP A 108 -29.11 -4.36 -12.00
N ILE A 109 -29.20 -5.59 -12.56
CA ILE A 109 -28.12 -6.58 -12.51
C ILE A 109 -26.83 -6.04 -13.13
N PRO A 110 -26.83 -5.37 -14.32
CA PRO A 110 -25.61 -4.83 -14.90
C PRO A 110 -24.93 -3.79 -14.00
N ALA A 111 -25.69 -2.91 -13.35
CA ALA A 111 -25.13 -1.92 -12.42
C ALA A 111 -24.54 -2.60 -11.16
N TYR A 112 -25.18 -3.66 -10.66
CA TYR A 112 -24.67 -4.48 -9.57
C TYR A 112 -23.30 -5.09 -9.93
N GLU A 113 -23.23 -5.80 -11.05
CA GLU A 113 -22.00 -6.45 -11.51
C GLU A 113 -20.86 -5.44 -11.74
N ALA A 114 -21.16 -4.32 -12.41
CA ALA A 114 -20.20 -3.24 -12.61
C ALA A 114 -19.69 -2.66 -11.28
N LYS A 115 -20.56 -2.49 -10.29
CA LYS A 115 -20.19 -2.00 -8.96
C LYS A 115 -19.25 -2.97 -8.25
N VAL A 116 -19.51 -4.29 -8.31
CA VAL A 116 -18.62 -5.32 -7.75
C VAL A 116 -17.25 -5.28 -8.43
N ARG A 117 -17.20 -5.32 -9.77
CA ARG A 117 -15.95 -5.30 -10.54
C ARG A 117 -15.13 -4.05 -10.22
N ASN A 118 -15.75 -2.88 -10.27
CA ASN A 118 -15.08 -1.61 -9.99
C ASN A 118 -14.52 -1.56 -8.56
N THR A 119 -15.25 -2.11 -7.59
CA THR A 119 -14.80 -2.16 -6.20
C THR A 119 -13.59 -3.09 -6.05
N CYS A 120 -13.63 -4.29 -6.63
CA CYS A 120 -12.51 -5.22 -6.62
C CYS A 120 -11.28 -4.63 -7.35
N ALA A 121 -11.49 -4.00 -8.50
CA ALA A 121 -10.43 -3.37 -9.29
C ALA A 121 -9.77 -2.20 -8.55
N ALA A 122 -10.53 -1.40 -7.81
CA ALA A 122 -10.02 -0.26 -7.06
C ALA A 122 -9.17 -0.66 -5.83
N LEU A 123 -9.38 -1.86 -5.26
CA LEU A 123 -8.62 -2.32 -4.09
C LEU A 123 -7.13 -2.43 -4.38
N VAL A 124 -6.73 -2.97 -5.53
CA VAL A 124 -5.31 -3.25 -5.84
C VAL A 124 -4.46 -1.98 -5.90
N PRO A 125 -4.80 -0.94 -6.69
CA PRO A 125 -4.02 0.29 -6.72
C PRO A 125 -3.85 0.92 -5.34
N GLU A 126 -4.90 0.89 -4.54
CA GLU A 126 -4.88 1.42 -3.17
C GLU A 126 -3.94 0.62 -2.27
N PHE A 127 -3.98 -0.72 -2.30
CA PHE A 127 -3.07 -1.57 -1.53
C PHE A 127 -1.62 -1.43 -2.00
N VAL A 128 -1.41 -1.31 -3.31
CA VAL A 128 -0.06 -1.11 -3.87
C VAL A 128 0.52 0.24 -3.42
N ALA A 129 -0.24 1.33 -3.57
CA ALA A 129 0.24 2.68 -3.29
C ALA A 129 0.38 2.96 -1.78
N HIS A 130 -0.57 2.48 -0.96
CA HIS A 130 -0.64 2.86 0.46
C HIS A 130 -0.04 1.83 1.42
N LEU A 131 0.23 0.61 0.97
CA LEU A 131 0.79 -0.45 1.83
C LEU A 131 2.02 -1.12 1.21
N CYS A 132 1.92 -1.65 -0.02
CA CYS A 132 3.01 -2.41 -0.62
C CYS A 132 4.25 -1.53 -0.87
N ALA A 133 4.09 -0.38 -1.52
CA ALA A 133 5.19 0.53 -1.80
C ALA A 133 5.84 1.09 -0.53
N PRO A 134 5.09 1.60 0.48
CA PRO A 134 5.68 1.99 1.76
C PRO A 134 6.44 0.88 2.47
N LEU A 135 5.91 -0.36 2.51
CA LEU A 135 6.59 -1.51 3.13
C LEU A 135 7.91 -1.85 2.43
N LEU A 136 7.91 -1.89 1.09
CA LEU A 136 9.11 -2.18 0.31
C LEU A 136 10.19 -1.12 0.52
N LEU A 137 9.83 0.16 0.45
CA LEU A 137 10.79 1.24 0.64
C LEU A 137 11.25 1.36 2.10
N MET A 138 10.38 1.10 3.06
CA MET A 138 10.75 0.98 4.47
C MET A 138 11.82 -0.11 4.66
N ALA A 139 11.69 -1.24 3.96
CA ALA A 139 12.66 -2.32 4.01
C ALA A 139 14.05 -1.91 3.49
N LEU A 140 14.10 -1.10 2.44
CA LEU A 140 15.37 -0.57 1.91
C LEU A 140 16.06 0.38 2.89
N GLY A 141 15.31 1.18 3.63
CA GLY A 141 15.85 2.13 4.60
C GLY A 141 16.25 1.50 5.94
N MET A 142 15.66 0.38 6.31
CA MET A 142 15.81 -0.24 7.64
C MET A 142 17.25 -0.65 8.00
N PRO A 143 18.08 -1.22 7.09
CA PRO A 143 19.46 -1.56 7.40
C PRO A 143 20.30 -0.35 7.81
N LEU A 144 19.97 0.84 7.29
CA LEU A 144 20.68 2.08 7.63
C LEU A 144 20.22 2.61 8.99
N HIS A 145 18.95 2.94 9.12
CA HIS A 145 18.37 3.49 10.36
C HIS A 145 16.83 3.54 10.28
N ILE A 146 16.14 3.49 11.43
CA ILE A 146 14.68 3.67 11.51
C ILE A 146 14.21 4.97 10.86
N GLY A 147 14.96 6.07 11.04
CA GLY A 147 14.66 7.34 10.39
C GLY A 147 14.75 7.26 8.87
N SER A 148 15.70 6.50 8.32
CA SER A 148 15.79 6.24 6.88
C SER A 148 14.58 5.44 6.40
N ALA A 149 14.20 4.39 7.12
CA ALA A 149 13.01 3.59 6.81
C ALA A 149 11.75 4.47 6.75
N LEU A 150 11.58 5.36 7.71
CA LEU A 150 10.48 6.30 7.77
C LEU A 150 10.47 7.25 6.57
N GLY A 151 11.63 7.85 6.26
CA GLY A 151 11.77 8.76 5.11
C GLY A 151 11.38 8.09 3.80
N TRP A 152 11.87 6.89 3.54
CA TRP A 152 11.55 6.12 2.35
C TRP A 152 10.08 5.71 2.29
N ALA A 153 9.46 5.32 3.43
CA ALA A 153 8.04 5.00 3.48
C ALA A 153 7.15 6.20 3.14
N TYR A 154 7.47 7.37 3.68
CA TYR A 154 6.74 8.59 3.36
C TYR A 154 6.98 9.09 1.93
N LEU A 155 8.16 8.85 1.36
CA LEU A 155 8.39 9.12 -0.07
C LEU A 155 7.51 8.22 -0.93
N ALA A 156 7.35 6.94 -0.57
CA ALA A 156 6.44 6.05 -1.28
C ALA A 156 5.00 6.57 -1.27
N LEU A 157 4.53 7.13 -0.15
CA LEU A 157 3.19 7.72 -0.06
C LEU A 157 3.02 8.95 -0.96
N CYS A 158 4.10 9.64 -1.34
CA CYS A 158 4.03 10.72 -2.33
C CYS A 158 3.52 10.22 -3.69
N SER A 159 3.78 8.95 -4.04
CA SER A 159 3.33 8.37 -5.31
C SER A 159 1.79 8.31 -5.46
N SER A 160 1.07 8.32 -4.35
CA SER A 160 -0.40 8.37 -4.33
C SER A 160 -0.97 9.78 -4.47
N CYS A 161 -0.12 10.82 -4.47
CA CYS A 161 -0.55 12.20 -4.61
C CYS A 161 -0.80 12.54 -6.08
N ALA A 162 -2.06 12.80 -6.44
CA ALA A 162 -2.46 13.15 -7.80
C ALA A 162 -1.85 14.48 -8.30
N GLU A 163 -1.38 15.32 -7.40
CA GLU A 163 -0.78 16.64 -7.69
C GLU A 163 0.68 16.52 -8.17
N ILE A 164 1.31 15.36 -7.97
CA ILE A 164 2.66 15.12 -8.48
C ILE A 164 2.52 14.73 -9.96
N PRO A 165 3.23 15.41 -10.88
CA PRO A 165 3.15 15.06 -12.29
C PRO A 165 3.43 13.56 -12.48
N LYS A 166 2.58 12.88 -13.25
CA LYS A 166 2.77 11.46 -13.64
C LYS A 166 4.10 11.21 -14.37
N ALA A 167 4.81 12.28 -14.73
CA ALA A 167 6.12 12.29 -15.37
C ALA A 167 7.29 12.10 -14.39
N ASP A 168 7.05 12.02 -13.08
CA ASP A 168 8.14 11.71 -12.15
C ASP A 168 8.55 10.25 -12.29
N GLN A 169 9.69 10.04 -12.96
CA GLN A 169 10.21 8.71 -13.24
C GLN A 169 10.54 7.92 -11.98
N LEU A 170 10.97 8.58 -10.90
CA LEU A 170 11.33 7.91 -9.65
C LEU A 170 10.10 7.31 -8.97
N LEU A 171 9.08 8.13 -8.72
CA LEU A 171 7.85 7.68 -8.06
C LEU A 171 7.07 6.70 -8.94
N GLY A 172 7.04 6.92 -10.26
CA GLY A 172 6.47 5.98 -11.22
C GLY A 172 7.16 4.62 -11.19
N SER A 173 8.48 4.59 -11.11
CA SER A 173 9.26 3.35 -11.00
C SER A 173 9.01 2.60 -9.69
N ILE A 174 8.86 3.33 -8.57
CA ILE A 174 8.53 2.75 -7.27
C ILE A 174 7.17 2.05 -7.31
N VAL A 175 6.14 2.73 -7.82
CA VAL A 175 4.79 2.16 -7.94
C VAL A 175 4.79 0.95 -8.87
N HIS A 176 5.49 1.05 -10.00
CA HIS A 176 5.59 -0.06 -10.94
C HIS A 176 6.32 -1.28 -10.35
N ALA A 177 7.38 -1.06 -9.58
CA ALA A 177 8.07 -2.14 -8.87
C ALA A 177 7.16 -2.76 -7.81
N ALA A 178 6.45 -1.95 -7.04
CA ALA A 178 5.48 -2.42 -6.04
C ALA A 178 4.33 -3.21 -6.68
N ASP A 179 3.80 -2.76 -7.82
CA ASP A 179 2.76 -3.47 -8.58
C ASP A 179 3.24 -4.85 -9.05
N LYS A 180 4.48 -4.94 -9.56
CA LYS A 180 5.07 -6.24 -9.95
C LYS A 180 5.23 -7.19 -8.76
N VAL A 181 5.73 -6.69 -7.63
CA VAL A 181 5.87 -7.50 -6.41
C VAL A 181 4.50 -7.96 -5.92
N PHE A 182 3.54 -7.05 -5.85
CA PHE A 182 2.18 -7.38 -5.42
C PHE A 182 1.51 -8.37 -6.37
N SER A 183 1.71 -8.20 -7.68
CA SER A 183 1.26 -9.12 -8.73
C SER A 183 1.82 -10.54 -8.53
N ALA A 184 3.11 -10.67 -8.20
CA ALA A 184 3.73 -11.98 -7.91
C ALA A 184 3.15 -12.61 -6.64
N LEU A 185 2.93 -11.80 -5.60
CA LEU A 185 2.29 -12.25 -4.35
C LEU A 185 0.87 -12.74 -4.58
N LEU A 186 0.07 -12.07 -5.41
CA LEU A 186 -1.27 -12.51 -5.78
C LEU A 186 -1.24 -13.91 -6.43
N VAL A 187 -0.27 -14.18 -7.32
CA VAL A 187 -0.11 -15.51 -7.91
C VAL A 187 0.21 -16.56 -6.85
N LEU A 188 1.16 -16.27 -5.95
CA LEU A 188 1.52 -17.19 -4.86
C LEU A 188 0.34 -17.46 -3.93
N CYS A 189 -0.44 -16.43 -3.63
CA CYS A 189 -1.57 -16.52 -2.70
C CYS A 189 -2.85 -17.07 -3.35
N SER A 190 -2.94 -17.13 -4.67
CA SER A 190 -4.15 -17.59 -5.39
C SER A 190 -4.58 -19.01 -4.99
N GLY A 191 -3.61 -19.86 -4.65
CA GLY A 191 -3.88 -21.22 -4.15
C GLY A 191 -4.65 -21.24 -2.83
N VAL A 192 -4.55 -20.19 -1.99
CA VAL A 192 -5.27 -20.10 -0.70
C VAL A 192 -6.78 -19.97 -0.91
N VAL A 193 -7.20 -19.31 -2.00
CA VAL A 193 -8.61 -19.20 -2.39
C VAL A 193 -9.08 -20.31 -3.31
N GLY A 194 -8.25 -21.37 -3.50
CA GLY A 194 -8.58 -22.51 -4.34
C GLY A 194 -8.66 -22.20 -5.84
N ARG A 195 -8.02 -21.12 -6.29
CA ARG A 195 -8.00 -20.68 -7.69
C ARG A 195 -6.71 -21.13 -8.39
N ASN A 196 -6.80 -21.38 -9.70
CA ASN A 196 -5.64 -21.79 -10.48
C ASN A 196 -4.71 -20.59 -10.74
N PRO A 197 -3.46 -20.60 -10.22
CA PRO A 197 -2.51 -19.49 -10.42
C PRO A 197 -2.09 -19.31 -11.88
N PHE A 198 -2.19 -20.36 -12.71
CA PHE A 198 -1.78 -20.34 -14.13
C PHE A 198 -2.81 -19.69 -15.07
N ARG A 199 -4.03 -19.41 -14.61
CA ARG A 199 -5.01 -18.59 -15.33
C ARG A 199 -4.73 -17.10 -15.31
N THR A 200 -3.63 -16.68 -14.74
CA THR A 200 -3.28 -15.29 -14.51
C THR A 200 -2.65 -14.63 -15.75
N GLY A 201 -3.35 -14.60 -16.86
CA GLY A 201 -3.05 -13.67 -17.96
C GLY A 201 -3.30 -12.24 -17.47
N GLY A 202 -2.56 -11.26 -18.00
CA GLY A 202 -2.76 -9.86 -17.67
C GLY A 202 -1.48 -9.17 -17.19
N HIS A 203 -1.36 -7.90 -17.56
CA HIS A 203 -0.21 -7.06 -17.25
C HIS A 203 -0.54 -6.17 -16.03
N GLY A 204 -0.15 -6.63 -14.83
CA GLY A 204 -0.31 -5.88 -13.59
C GLY A 204 -1.16 -6.59 -12.54
N ALA A 205 -1.07 -6.10 -11.30
CA ALA A 205 -1.70 -6.74 -10.15
C ALA A 205 -3.24 -6.67 -10.21
N GLN A 206 -3.80 -5.59 -10.73
CA GLN A 206 -5.26 -5.44 -10.87
C GLN A 206 -5.85 -6.50 -11.80
N SER A 207 -5.32 -6.65 -13.02
CA SER A 207 -5.80 -7.66 -13.98
C SER A 207 -5.64 -9.08 -13.42
N ARG A 208 -4.56 -9.34 -12.69
CA ARG A 208 -4.34 -10.64 -12.04
C ARG A 208 -5.36 -10.93 -10.97
N LEU A 209 -5.69 -9.94 -10.11
CA LEU A 209 -6.74 -10.12 -9.12
C LEU A 209 -8.09 -10.48 -9.77
N MET A 210 -8.49 -9.74 -10.82
CA MET A 210 -9.74 -9.98 -11.52
C MET A 210 -9.77 -11.38 -12.17
N ASN A 211 -8.66 -11.82 -12.74
CA ASN A 211 -8.52 -13.17 -13.31
C ASN A 211 -8.57 -14.27 -12.22
N ILE A 212 -7.92 -14.05 -11.08
CA ILE A 212 -7.98 -15.01 -9.95
C ILE A 212 -9.41 -15.13 -9.43
N LEU A 213 -10.13 -14.02 -9.32
CA LEU A 213 -11.53 -14.00 -8.91
C LEU A 213 -12.47 -14.57 -10.00
N GLY A 214 -12.05 -14.56 -11.27
CA GLY A 214 -12.85 -15.05 -12.39
C GLY A 214 -13.98 -14.10 -12.80
N ILE A 215 -13.84 -12.80 -12.54
CA ILE A 215 -14.83 -11.74 -12.80
C ILE A 215 -14.33 -10.72 -13.85
N THR A 216 -13.51 -11.16 -14.78
CA THR A 216 -13.02 -10.34 -15.90
C THR A 216 -14.16 -9.94 -16.84
N ASP A 217 -13.93 -8.86 -17.63
CA ASP A 217 -14.89 -8.44 -18.66
C ASP A 217 -14.80 -9.28 -19.96
N ASP A 218 -13.80 -10.17 -20.04
CA ASP A 218 -13.53 -11.00 -21.21
C ASP A 218 -14.30 -12.34 -21.17
N ASP A 219 -14.27 -13.09 -22.29
CA ASP A 219 -14.81 -14.46 -22.41
C ASP A 219 -14.20 -15.48 -21.42
N HIS A 220 -13.23 -15.05 -20.62
CA HIS A 220 -12.58 -15.83 -19.56
C HIS A 220 -13.28 -15.74 -18.20
N ALA A 221 -14.35 -14.94 -18.07
CA ALA A 221 -15.14 -14.90 -16.84
C ALA A 221 -15.66 -16.29 -16.49
N THR A 222 -15.48 -16.71 -15.25
CA THR A 222 -15.94 -18.04 -14.78
C THR A 222 -17.30 -17.99 -14.11
N HIS A 223 -17.71 -16.82 -13.64
CA HIS A 223 -19.01 -16.59 -13.02
C HIS A 223 -19.38 -15.08 -13.08
N ALA A 224 -20.67 -14.80 -12.90
CA ALA A 224 -21.13 -13.43 -12.72
C ALA A 224 -20.61 -12.84 -11.40
N PRO A 225 -20.17 -11.57 -11.37
CA PRO A 225 -19.68 -10.92 -10.16
C PRO A 225 -20.72 -10.90 -9.05
N VAL A 226 -20.32 -11.30 -7.85
CA VAL A 226 -21.16 -11.31 -6.65
C VAL A 226 -20.51 -10.51 -5.51
N SER A 227 -21.30 -10.02 -4.56
CA SER A 227 -20.78 -9.24 -3.42
C SER A 227 -19.73 -10.01 -2.60
N GLY A 228 -19.77 -11.34 -2.63
CA GLY A 228 -18.76 -12.23 -2.04
C GLY A 228 -17.37 -12.04 -2.61
N ASP A 229 -17.24 -11.69 -3.88
CA ASP A 229 -15.94 -11.46 -4.54
C ASP A 229 -15.20 -10.28 -3.94
N ILE A 230 -15.91 -9.25 -3.46
CA ILE A 230 -15.32 -8.10 -2.75
C ILE A 230 -14.62 -8.58 -1.47
N SER A 231 -15.25 -9.50 -0.72
CA SER A 231 -14.64 -10.05 0.50
C SER A 231 -13.43 -10.91 0.18
N GLN A 232 -13.49 -11.71 -0.88
CA GLN A 232 -12.35 -12.53 -1.35
C GLN A 232 -11.21 -11.66 -1.85
N ALA A 233 -11.50 -10.60 -2.61
CA ALA A 233 -10.52 -9.62 -3.04
C ALA A 233 -9.79 -8.96 -1.86
N ALA A 234 -10.56 -8.43 -0.90
CA ALA A 234 -10.01 -7.78 0.29
C ALA A 234 -9.17 -8.76 1.13
N PHE A 235 -9.66 -9.99 1.34
CA PHE A 235 -8.93 -11.04 2.05
C PHE A 235 -7.60 -11.35 1.35
N LEU A 236 -7.63 -11.57 0.04
CA LEU A 236 -6.44 -11.91 -0.74
C LEU A 236 -5.40 -10.78 -0.70
N CYS A 237 -5.85 -9.52 -0.84
CA CYS A 237 -4.97 -8.35 -0.72
C CYS A 237 -4.33 -8.26 0.68
N CYS A 238 -5.12 -8.45 1.75
CA CYS A 238 -4.59 -8.46 3.12
C CYS A 238 -3.58 -9.59 3.32
N PHE A 239 -3.88 -10.78 2.81
CA PHE A 239 -2.99 -11.93 2.92
C PHE A 239 -1.66 -11.69 2.18
N CYS A 240 -1.69 -11.08 1.00
CA CYS A 240 -0.49 -10.65 0.27
C CYS A 240 0.38 -9.68 1.08
N ILE A 241 -0.24 -8.69 1.74
CA ILE A 241 0.49 -7.74 2.59
C ILE A 241 1.12 -8.44 3.81
N CYS A 242 0.39 -9.35 4.46
CA CYS A 242 0.93 -10.13 5.57
C CYS A 242 2.11 -11.00 5.13
N LEU A 243 2.00 -11.66 3.97
CA LEU A 243 3.08 -12.46 3.39
C LEU A 243 4.29 -11.59 3.03
N LEU A 244 4.06 -10.42 2.41
CA LEU A 244 5.13 -9.45 2.14
C LEU A 244 5.85 -9.04 3.42
N CYS A 245 5.11 -8.69 4.46
CA CYS A 245 5.66 -8.31 5.76
C CYS A 245 6.52 -9.44 6.35
N LEU A 246 6.06 -10.69 6.27
CA LEU A 246 6.81 -11.86 6.71
C LEU A 246 8.11 -12.02 5.89
N MET A 247 8.03 -11.96 4.57
CA MET A 247 9.20 -12.09 3.69
C MET A 247 10.24 -11.01 3.96
N LEU A 248 9.81 -9.75 4.13
CA LEU A 248 10.70 -8.63 4.46
C LEU A 248 11.33 -8.81 5.84
N THR A 249 10.58 -9.31 6.81
CA THR A 249 11.10 -9.62 8.15
C THR A 249 12.20 -10.68 8.07
N LEU A 250 11.96 -11.76 7.32
CA LEU A 250 12.96 -12.83 7.13
C LEU A 250 14.19 -12.35 6.37
N ALA A 251 14.02 -11.50 5.36
CA ALA A 251 15.12 -10.91 4.58
C ALA A 251 16.04 -10.01 5.41
N LEU A 252 15.53 -9.44 6.52
CA LEU A 252 16.33 -8.58 7.41
C LEU A 252 17.13 -9.35 8.47
N ILE A 253 16.88 -10.65 8.67
CA ILE A 253 17.60 -11.46 9.66
C ILE A 253 19.12 -11.34 9.54
N PRO A 254 19.73 -11.50 8.33
CA PRO A 254 21.17 -11.44 8.21
C PRO A 254 21.76 -10.07 8.58
N PHE A 255 21.03 -8.98 8.34
CA PHE A 255 21.51 -7.62 8.63
C PHE A 255 21.48 -7.28 10.14
N VAL A 256 20.65 -7.98 10.92
CA VAL A 256 20.55 -7.76 12.38
C VAL A 256 21.66 -8.50 13.13
N HIS A 257 22.17 -9.60 12.57
CA HIS A 257 23.25 -10.37 13.19
C HIS A 257 24.65 -9.86 12.80
N ALA A 258 24.73 -9.02 11.74
CA ALA A 258 26.00 -8.46 11.27
C ALA A 258 26.37 -7.09 11.91
N GLY A 259 25.53 -6.50 12.72
CA GLY A 259 25.74 -5.24 13.43
C GLY A 259 25.46 -5.36 14.93
#